data_a1f5ea88889b5fcbc19d9712bf0a3640
#
_entry.id   a1f5ea88889b5fcbc19d9712bf0a3640
#
_cell.length_a   1.000
_cell.length_b   1.000
_cell.length_c   1.000
_cell.angle_alpha   90.00
_cell.angle_beta   90.00
_cell.angle_gamma   90.00
#
_symmetry.space_group_name_H-M   'P 1'
#
loop_
_entity.id
_entity.type
_entity.pdbx_description
1 polymer ?
#
loop_
_entity_poly.entity_id
_entity_poly.type
_entity_poly.pdbx_seq_one_letter_code
_entity_poly.pdbx_strand_id
1 'polypeptide(L)'
;MVLFRGKYQGSSFTEMLDVEFPHLRIENRLAALGVNAAAAATAGGALSIPHGTTVLALKCEGGVVVAGDRLATEGYRVASRDLQKVYATDAHSLIAIAGAAGPCIEMAKLLRVELEHYEKIEGEPLELEGKANKLAQMIRANLPAAMQGLVVVPIFAGYDPRRRVGRLWKYDVAGGRYEETEYESTGSGSLYARESLKKSWRPGATRDEALRMAVQALMDAADEDRGTGGVDVQRGIYPTLSVCTVDGIEEIPHTTTAEIHRGIVESRRGNG
;
A
#
# COMPACT_ATOMS: atom_id res chain seq x y z
N MET A 1 35.76 30.13 6.49
CA MET A 1 35.50 28.94 5.67
C MET A 1 34.57 29.36 4.53
N VAL A 2 35.07 29.58 3.32
CA VAL A 2 34.27 30.02 2.18
C VAL A 2 33.67 28.79 1.53
N LEU A 3 32.40 28.54 1.79
CA LEU A 3 31.69 27.32 1.37
C LEU A 3 31.16 27.36 -0.08
N PHE A 4 31.13 28.50 -0.74
CA PHE A 4 30.68 28.65 -2.13
C PHE A 4 31.51 29.73 -2.85
N ARG A 5 32.39 29.30 -3.75
CA ARG A 5 32.89 30.13 -4.85
C ARG A 5 32.22 29.65 -6.14
N GLY A 6 30.89 29.81 -6.20
CA GLY A 6 30.12 29.42 -7.37
C GLY A 6 30.11 30.53 -8.43
N LYS A 7 29.89 30.15 -9.68
CA LYS A 7 29.69 31.08 -10.81
C LYS A 7 28.34 31.78 -10.76
N TYR A 8 27.40 31.20 -10.01
CA TYR A 8 26.05 31.73 -9.88
C TYR A 8 25.96 32.84 -8.83
N GLN A 9 25.40 33.98 -9.24
CA GLN A 9 25.26 35.18 -8.38
C GLN A 9 23.80 35.59 -8.15
N GLY A 10 22.83 34.76 -8.58
CA GLY A 10 21.42 35.03 -8.41
C GLY A 10 20.87 34.52 -7.04
N SER A 11 19.58 34.67 -6.87
CA SER A 11 18.85 34.22 -5.65
C SER A 11 17.97 32.98 -5.86
N SER A 12 17.93 32.43 -7.05
CA SER A 12 17.16 31.26 -7.39
C SER A 12 17.94 29.97 -7.13
N PHE A 13 17.46 29.14 -6.22
CA PHE A 13 18.08 27.84 -5.94
C PHE A 13 18.08 26.92 -7.18
N THR A 14 17.04 26.99 -7.99
CA THR A 14 16.92 26.18 -9.21
C THR A 14 17.97 26.58 -10.26
N GLU A 15 18.15 27.87 -10.48
CA GLU A 15 19.17 28.37 -11.40
C GLU A 15 20.60 28.09 -10.90
N MET A 16 20.79 28.14 -9.57
CA MET A 16 22.09 27.76 -8.99
C MET A 16 22.39 26.28 -9.26
N LEU A 17 21.39 25.38 -9.12
CA LEU A 17 21.57 23.97 -9.46
C LEU A 17 21.91 23.78 -10.95
N ASP A 18 21.32 24.55 -11.84
CA ASP A 18 21.59 24.47 -13.28
C ASP A 18 23.02 24.85 -13.64
N VAL A 19 23.54 25.86 -12.97
CA VAL A 19 24.87 26.43 -13.28
C VAL A 19 25.99 25.66 -12.56
N GLU A 20 25.81 25.35 -11.28
CA GLU A 20 26.87 24.81 -10.43
C GLU A 20 26.81 23.29 -10.28
N PHE A 21 25.60 22.73 -10.28
CA PHE A 21 25.37 21.31 -9.97
C PHE A 21 24.38 20.65 -10.93
N PRO A 22 24.59 20.76 -12.27
CA PRO A 22 23.62 20.21 -13.25
C PRO A 22 23.40 18.71 -13.09
N HIS A 23 24.37 17.97 -12.54
CA HIS A 23 24.24 16.52 -12.26
C HIS A 23 23.29 16.20 -11.12
N LEU A 24 22.90 17.17 -10.28
CA LEU A 24 21.91 16.99 -9.21
C LEU A 24 20.48 17.22 -9.67
N ARG A 25 20.29 17.78 -10.87
CA ARG A 25 18.98 17.91 -11.49
C ARG A 25 18.36 16.54 -11.70
N ILE A 26 17.07 16.40 -11.36
CA ILE A 26 16.34 15.15 -11.50
C ILE A 26 16.37 14.66 -12.94
N GLU A 27 16.20 15.56 -13.92
CA GLU A 27 16.23 15.26 -15.35
C GLU A 27 17.56 14.64 -15.78
N ASN A 28 18.67 15.22 -15.32
CA ASN A 28 20.02 14.76 -15.66
C ASN A 28 20.38 13.45 -14.95
N ARG A 29 19.88 13.27 -13.72
CA ARG A 29 20.02 11.99 -13.00
C ARG A 29 19.20 10.88 -13.65
N LEU A 30 18.00 11.18 -14.12
CA LEU A 30 17.16 10.22 -14.84
C LEU A 30 17.80 9.85 -16.18
N ALA A 31 18.36 10.83 -16.91
CA ALA A 31 19.09 10.58 -18.15
C ALA A 31 20.34 9.70 -17.94
N ALA A 32 21.06 9.90 -16.83
CA ALA A 32 22.21 9.07 -16.45
C ALA A 32 21.82 7.63 -16.12
N LEU A 33 20.56 7.41 -15.71
CA LEU A 33 19.97 6.09 -15.48
C LEU A 33 19.32 5.47 -16.73
N GLY A 34 19.47 6.10 -17.90
CA GLY A 34 18.88 5.65 -19.15
C GLY A 34 17.39 5.96 -19.29
N VAL A 35 16.82 6.76 -18.37
CA VAL A 35 15.42 7.17 -18.39
C VAL A 35 15.31 8.48 -19.18
N ASN A 36 14.75 8.40 -20.40
CA ASN A 36 14.50 9.58 -21.21
C ASN A 36 13.16 10.23 -20.80
N ALA A 37 13.22 11.19 -19.86
CA ALA A 37 12.06 11.91 -19.37
C ALA A 37 11.28 12.64 -20.49
N ALA A 38 11.95 13.07 -21.56
CA ALA A 38 11.32 13.70 -22.72
C ALA A 38 10.55 12.68 -23.56
N ALA A 39 11.07 11.46 -23.71
CA ALA A 39 10.37 10.37 -24.40
C ALA A 39 9.15 9.87 -23.61
N ALA A 40 9.21 9.90 -22.29
CA ALA A 40 8.06 9.59 -21.43
C ALA A 40 6.95 10.66 -21.52
N ALA A 41 7.33 11.92 -21.71
CA ALA A 41 6.38 13.03 -21.87
C ALA A 41 5.77 13.13 -23.28
N THR A 42 6.51 12.69 -24.33
CA THR A 42 6.05 12.73 -25.73
C THR A 42 5.38 11.45 -26.19
N ALA A 43 5.63 10.32 -25.55
CA ALA A 43 4.81 9.13 -25.68
C ALA A 43 3.47 9.39 -24.98
N GLY A 44 2.62 10.19 -25.61
CA GLY A 44 1.23 10.49 -25.17
C GLY A 44 0.28 9.26 -25.15
N GLY A 45 0.84 8.09 -25.08
CA GLY A 45 0.30 6.86 -24.60
C GLY A 45 0.94 6.56 -23.27
N ALA A 46 0.53 7.25 -22.20
CA ALA A 46 0.67 6.65 -20.89
C ALA A 46 0.20 5.21 -21.05
N LEU A 47 1.08 4.24 -20.82
CA LEU A 47 0.67 2.89 -20.48
C LEU A 47 -0.19 3.06 -19.24
N SER A 48 -1.44 3.50 -19.48
CA SER A 48 -2.51 3.41 -18.51
C SER A 48 -2.71 1.93 -18.35
N ILE A 49 -1.89 1.33 -17.52
CA ILE A 49 -2.17 0.02 -16.97
C ILE A 49 -3.17 0.35 -15.86
N PRO A 50 -4.49 0.25 -16.12
CA PRO A 50 -5.46 0.45 -15.06
C PRO A 50 -5.30 -0.74 -14.15
N HIS A 51 -4.62 -0.53 -13.05
CA HIS A 51 -4.54 -1.48 -11.96
C HIS A 51 -5.66 -1.15 -11.01
N GLY A 52 -6.81 -1.76 -11.24
CA GLY A 52 -7.89 -1.77 -10.27
C GLY A 52 -7.42 -2.53 -9.03
N THR A 53 -7.44 -1.87 -7.91
CA THR A 53 -7.07 -2.44 -6.61
C THR A 53 -7.55 -1.50 -5.53
N THR A 54 -8.07 -2.06 -4.44
CA THR A 54 -8.26 -1.31 -3.20
C THR A 54 -7.78 -2.16 -2.04
N VAL A 55 -6.81 -1.64 -1.32
CA VAL A 55 -6.33 -2.23 -0.07
C VAL A 55 -6.40 -1.19 1.04
N LEU A 56 -6.58 -1.65 2.26
CA LEU A 56 -6.70 -0.79 3.43
C LEU A 56 -6.08 -1.45 4.67
N ALA A 57 -5.74 -0.62 5.64
CA ALA A 57 -5.38 -1.05 6.98
C ALA A 57 -6.00 -0.11 8.00
N LEU A 58 -6.41 -0.63 9.15
CA LEU A 58 -6.94 0.14 10.26
C LEU A 58 -6.50 -0.43 11.60
N LYS A 59 -6.32 0.46 12.58
CA LYS A 59 -5.99 0.06 13.95
C LYS A 59 -7.23 -0.45 14.66
N CYS A 60 -7.03 -1.47 15.49
CA CYS A 60 -8.02 -1.98 16.43
C CYS A 60 -7.37 -2.17 17.81
N GLU A 61 -8.17 -2.53 18.79
CA GLU A 61 -7.66 -2.91 20.09
C GLU A 61 -6.65 -4.05 19.97
N GLY A 62 -5.44 -3.84 20.49
CA GLY A 62 -4.36 -4.83 20.50
C GLY A 62 -3.69 -5.11 19.14
N GLY A 63 -4.01 -4.38 18.05
CA GLY A 63 -3.39 -4.69 16.76
C GLY A 63 -3.83 -3.85 15.58
N VAL A 64 -3.74 -4.46 14.40
CA VAL A 64 -4.15 -3.89 13.11
C VAL A 64 -4.92 -4.92 12.30
N VAL A 65 -5.92 -4.47 11.55
CA VAL A 65 -6.59 -5.23 10.49
C VAL A 65 -6.07 -4.72 9.15
N VAL A 66 -5.73 -5.64 8.25
CA VAL A 66 -5.31 -5.35 6.88
C VAL A 66 -6.22 -6.09 5.92
N ALA A 67 -6.71 -5.39 4.91
CA ALA A 67 -7.68 -5.97 3.98
C ALA A 67 -7.39 -5.55 2.53
N GLY A 68 -7.86 -6.38 1.58
CA GLY A 68 -7.76 -6.09 0.16
C GLY A 68 -8.85 -6.77 -0.64
N ASP A 69 -9.29 -6.11 -1.71
CA ASP A 69 -10.12 -6.74 -2.72
C ASP A 69 -9.31 -7.77 -3.54
N ARG A 70 -9.97 -8.54 -4.39
CA ARG A 70 -9.32 -9.63 -5.14
C ARG A 70 -9.36 -9.47 -6.66
N LEU A 71 -9.88 -8.37 -7.16
CA LEU A 71 -9.99 -8.13 -8.59
C LEU A 71 -8.66 -7.62 -9.17
N ALA A 72 -8.21 -8.24 -10.26
CA ALA A 72 -7.17 -7.68 -11.11
C ALA A 72 -7.77 -7.39 -12.49
N THR A 73 -7.47 -6.21 -13.02
CA THR A 73 -7.92 -5.78 -14.35
C THR A 73 -6.72 -5.55 -15.28
N GLU A 74 -6.92 -5.77 -16.56
CA GLU A 74 -5.98 -5.42 -17.63
C GLU A 74 -6.73 -4.59 -18.67
N GLY A 75 -6.57 -3.28 -18.59
CA GLY A 75 -7.42 -2.37 -19.34
C GLY A 75 -8.89 -2.54 -18.96
N TYR A 76 -9.72 -2.87 -19.92
CA TYR A 76 -11.17 -3.12 -19.73
C TYR A 76 -11.49 -4.58 -19.40
N ARG A 77 -10.49 -5.47 -19.35
CA ARG A 77 -10.68 -6.89 -19.10
C ARG A 77 -10.43 -7.23 -17.63
N VAL A 78 -11.15 -8.22 -17.12
CA VAL A 78 -10.82 -8.87 -15.87
C VAL A 78 -9.70 -9.86 -16.14
N ALA A 79 -8.52 -9.61 -15.56
CA ALA A 79 -7.37 -10.51 -15.66
C ALA A 79 -7.46 -11.65 -14.62
N SER A 80 -7.87 -11.32 -13.40
CA SER A 80 -8.12 -12.30 -12.34
C SER A 80 -9.21 -11.78 -11.39
N ARG A 81 -10.00 -12.70 -10.85
CA ARG A 81 -10.98 -12.39 -9.80
C ARG A 81 -10.52 -12.84 -8.42
N ASP A 82 -9.36 -13.43 -8.34
CA ASP A 82 -8.84 -14.08 -7.15
C ASP A 82 -7.33 -13.79 -6.97
N LEU A 83 -6.96 -12.51 -7.06
CA LEU A 83 -5.59 -12.05 -6.84
C LEU A 83 -5.39 -11.69 -5.37
N GLN A 84 -4.38 -12.31 -4.74
CA GLN A 84 -3.95 -11.92 -3.40
C GLN A 84 -3.25 -10.56 -3.45
N LYS A 85 -3.58 -9.67 -2.51
CA LYS A 85 -3.02 -8.31 -2.40
C LYS A 85 -2.50 -7.99 -1.00
N VAL A 86 -2.73 -8.88 -0.04
CA VAL A 86 -2.25 -8.79 1.34
C VAL A 86 -1.29 -9.94 1.59
N TYR A 87 -0.09 -9.65 2.07
CA TYR A 87 0.96 -10.62 2.29
C TYR A 87 1.58 -10.47 3.66
N ALA A 88 1.78 -11.57 4.37
CA ALA A 88 2.62 -11.59 5.55
C ALA A 88 4.08 -11.42 5.14
N THR A 89 4.78 -10.50 5.78
CA THR A 89 6.21 -10.26 5.56
C THR A 89 7.08 -10.94 6.61
N ASP A 90 6.54 -11.13 7.80
CA ASP A 90 7.05 -12.00 8.87
C ASP A 90 5.92 -12.33 9.86
N ALA A 91 6.26 -12.78 11.07
CA ALA A 91 5.27 -13.18 12.09
C ALA A 91 4.38 -12.02 12.59
N HIS A 92 4.85 -10.77 12.51
CA HIS A 92 4.17 -9.60 13.10
C HIS A 92 4.05 -8.41 12.15
N SER A 93 4.22 -8.62 10.85
CA SER A 93 4.05 -7.55 9.87
C SER A 93 3.46 -8.03 8.54
N LEU A 94 2.67 -7.14 7.94
CA LEU A 94 1.91 -7.35 6.72
C LEU A 94 2.18 -6.22 5.73
N ILE A 95 2.13 -6.54 4.45
CA ILE A 95 2.10 -5.57 3.37
C ILE A 95 0.84 -5.77 2.54
N ALA A 96 0.12 -4.69 2.27
CA ALA A 96 -0.99 -4.67 1.32
C ALA A 96 -0.62 -3.75 0.17
N ILE A 97 -0.77 -4.20 -1.08
CA ILE A 97 -0.14 -3.50 -2.21
C ILE A 97 -1.14 -3.22 -3.31
N ALA A 98 -1.17 -1.94 -3.72
CA ALA A 98 -1.85 -1.46 -4.91
C ALA A 98 -0.83 -1.06 -5.98
N GLY A 99 -1.19 -1.25 -7.27
CA GLY A 99 -0.36 -0.89 -8.40
C GLY A 99 -0.19 -2.02 -9.41
N ALA A 100 0.95 -2.04 -10.11
CA ALA A 100 1.27 -3.07 -11.10
C ALA A 100 1.45 -4.44 -10.44
N ALA A 101 0.62 -5.42 -10.82
CA ALA A 101 0.51 -6.70 -10.12
C ALA A 101 1.85 -7.46 -10.03
N GLY A 102 2.61 -7.55 -11.12
CA GLY A 102 3.93 -8.21 -11.14
C GLY A 102 4.91 -7.59 -10.14
N PRO A 103 5.26 -6.29 -10.28
CA PRO A 103 6.12 -5.59 -9.33
C PRO A 103 5.63 -5.62 -7.88
N CYS A 104 4.30 -5.57 -7.65
CA CYS A 104 3.73 -5.67 -6.31
C CYS A 104 4.03 -7.02 -5.64
N ILE A 105 3.78 -8.11 -6.37
CA ILE A 105 4.04 -9.48 -5.88
C ILE A 105 5.53 -9.70 -5.63
N GLU A 106 6.36 -9.22 -6.55
CA GLU A 106 7.82 -9.34 -6.44
C GLU A 106 8.36 -8.56 -5.24
N MET A 107 7.89 -7.34 -5.02
CA MET A 107 8.27 -6.52 -3.87
C MET A 107 7.87 -7.17 -2.54
N ALA A 108 6.66 -7.73 -2.44
CA ALA A 108 6.22 -8.44 -1.23
C ALA A 108 7.10 -9.65 -0.92
N LYS A 109 7.41 -10.46 -1.94
CA LYS A 109 8.29 -11.63 -1.81
C LYS A 109 9.71 -11.22 -1.41
N LEU A 110 10.26 -10.21 -2.07
CA LEU A 110 11.61 -9.73 -1.79
C LEU A 110 11.72 -9.15 -0.37
N LEU A 111 10.74 -8.35 0.07
CA LEU A 111 10.71 -7.84 1.43
C LEU A 111 10.74 -8.98 2.45
N ARG A 112 9.91 -10.01 2.26
CA ARG A 112 9.89 -11.18 3.14
C ARG A 112 11.26 -11.87 3.22
N VAL A 113 11.88 -12.11 2.07
CA VAL A 113 13.22 -12.75 2.02
C VAL A 113 14.28 -11.90 2.71
N GLU A 114 14.25 -10.58 2.51
CA GLU A 114 15.19 -9.65 3.13
C GLU A 114 15.03 -9.60 4.66
N LEU A 115 13.80 -9.64 5.17
CA LEU A 115 13.53 -9.67 6.61
C LEU A 115 13.95 -11.01 7.24
N GLU A 116 13.64 -12.12 6.57
CA GLU A 116 14.09 -13.46 6.99
C GLU A 116 15.61 -13.57 6.98
N HIS A 117 16.29 -13.03 5.98
CA HIS A 117 17.73 -12.99 5.90
C HIS A 117 18.35 -12.17 7.04
N TYR A 118 17.80 -10.99 7.33
CA TYR A 118 18.22 -10.14 8.43
C TYR A 118 18.13 -10.91 9.76
N GLU A 119 16.99 -11.53 10.05
CA GLU A 119 16.76 -12.29 11.28
C GLU A 119 17.74 -13.47 11.44
N LYS A 120 18.06 -14.16 10.34
CA LYS A 120 19.04 -15.27 10.36
C LYS A 120 20.46 -14.81 10.66
N ILE A 121 20.83 -13.61 10.22
CA ILE A 121 22.19 -13.06 10.46
C ILE A 121 22.31 -12.46 11.86
N GLU A 122 21.33 -11.65 12.25
CA GLU A 122 21.37 -10.90 13.51
C GLU A 122 20.87 -11.72 14.71
N GLY A 123 20.16 -12.83 14.46
CA GLY A 123 19.58 -13.69 15.51
C GLY A 123 18.30 -13.13 16.13
N GLU A 124 17.84 -11.96 15.67
CA GLU A 124 16.59 -11.33 16.10
C GLU A 124 15.91 -10.62 14.91
N PRO A 125 14.56 -10.52 14.93
CA PRO A 125 13.85 -9.85 13.87
C PRO A 125 14.11 -8.34 13.87
N LEU A 126 14.14 -7.74 12.67
CA LEU A 126 14.23 -6.30 12.52
C LEU A 126 13.05 -5.63 13.21
N GLU A 127 13.26 -4.51 13.91
CA GLU A 127 12.20 -3.73 14.51
C GLU A 127 11.16 -3.27 13.49
N LEU A 128 9.90 -3.14 13.88
CA LEU A 128 8.80 -2.83 12.96
C LEU A 128 9.06 -1.55 12.15
N GLU A 129 9.63 -0.52 12.78
CA GLU A 129 10.01 0.71 12.08
C GLU A 129 11.18 0.52 11.11
N GLY A 130 12.13 -0.35 11.44
CA GLY A 130 13.22 -0.76 10.55
C GLY A 130 12.69 -1.46 9.30
N LYS A 131 11.69 -2.36 9.45
CA LYS A 131 11.00 -3.02 8.32
C LYS A 131 10.29 -2.00 7.43
N ALA A 132 9.59 -1.02 8.03
CA ALA A 132 8.95 0.06 7.29
C ALA A 132 9.97 0.93 6.52
N ASN A 133 11.15 1.18 7.10
CA ASN A 133 12.27 1.87 6.42
C ASN A 133 12.84 1.05 5.27
N LYS A 134 12.99 -0.27 5.45
CA LYS A 134 13.46 -1.17 4.38
C LYS A 134 12.51 -1.14 3.19
N LEU A 135 11.21 -1.19 3.42
CA LEU A 135 10.22 -1.06 2.35
C LEU A 135 10.31 0.30 1.63
N ALA A 136 10.52 1.40 2.38
CA ALA A 136 10.73 2.72 1.78
C ALA A 136 11.93 2.75 0.81
N GLN A 137 13.02 2.07 1.17
CA GLN A 137 14.20 1.93 0.30
C GLN A 137 13.89 1.13 -0.97
N MET A 138 13.10 0.04 -0.85
CA MET A 138 12.69 -0.78 -2.00
C MET A 138 11.78 -0.01 -2.95
N ILE A 139 10.82 0.76 -2.43
CA ILE A 139 9.96 1.64 -3.25
C ILE A 139 10.79 2.69 -3.98
N ARG A 140 11.76 3.31 -3.28
CA ARG A 140 12.68 4.30 -3.89
C ARG A 140 13.53 3.69 -5.00
N ALA A 141 13.98 2.44 -4.82
CA ALA A 141 14.70 1.71 -5.85
C ALA A 141 13.81 1.36 -7.06
N ASN A 142 12.50 1.22 -6.86
CA ASN A 142 11.52 0.98 -7.94
C ASN A 142 11.13 2.25 -8.71
N LEU A 143 11.59 3.44 -8.31
CA LEU A 143 11.20 4.71 -8.95
C LEU A 143 11.41 4.73 -10.47
N PRO A 144 12.53 4.20 -11.04
CA PRO A 144 12.70 4.15 -12.49
C PRO A 144 11.60 3.32 -13.20
N ALA A 145 11.15 2.22 -12.60
CA ALA A 145 10.07 1.40 -13.13
C ALA A 145 8.70 2.10 -12.94
N ALA A 146 8.50 2.79 -11.82
CA ALA A 146 7.30 3.58 -11.57
C ALA A 146 7.13 4.72 -12.59
N MET A 147 8.23 5.37 -13.02
CA MET A 147 8.22 6.37 -14.09
C MET A 147 7.79 5.79 -15.46
N GLN A 148 7.85 4.48 -15.63
CA GLN A 148 7.36 3.76 -16.80
C GLN A 148 5.95 3.19 -16.61
N GLY A 149 5.25 3.58 -15.54
CA GLY A 149 3.89 3.11 -15.23
C GLY A 149 3.82 1.87 -14.33
N LEU A 150 4.97 1.25 -13.99
CA LEU A 150 5.02 0.09 -13.07
C LEU A 150 5.01 0.55 -11.60
N VAL A 151 3.97 1.28 -11.25
CA VAL A 151 3.79 1.88 -9.94
C VAL A 151 3.49 0.83 -8.88
N VAL A 152 4.08 0.98 -7.69
CA VAL A 152 3.81 0.19 -6.49
C VAL A 152 3.53 1.15 -5.34
N VAL A 153 2.34 1.05 -4.75
CA VAL A 153 1.93 1.90 -3.62
C VAL A 153 1.40 1.00 -2.50
N PRO A 154 2.27 0.61 -1.56
CA PRO A 154 1.88 -0.26 -0.46
C PRO A 154 1.34 0.50 0.74
N ILE A 155 0.63 -0.25 1.59
CA ILE A 155 0.47 0.01 3.02
C ILE A 155 1.27 -1.07 3.75
N PHE A 156 2.06 -0.68 4.71
CA PHE A 156 2.75 -1.58 5.62
C PHE A 156 2.13 -1.46 7.00
N ALA A 157 1.80 -2.57 7.61
CA ALA A 157 1.19 -2.59 8.94
C ALA A 157 1.70 -3.78 9.76
N GLY A 158 1.68 -3.64 11.07
CA GLY A 158 2.09 -4.72 11.94
C GLY A 158 1.89 -4.40 13.42
N TYR A 159 2.23 -5.37 14.25
CA TYR A 159 2.27 -5.20 15.70
C TYR A 159 3.67 -4.87 16.17
N ASP A 160 3.81 -3.80 16.95
CA ASP A 160 5.08 -3.39 17.57
C ASP A 160 5.16 -3.97 18.98
N PRO A 161 5.93 -5.03 19.23
CA PRO A 161 6.00 -5.69 20.53
C PRO A 161 6.64 -4.81 21.61
N ARG A 162 7.49 -3.84 21.24
CA ARG A 162 8.12 -2.91 22.19
C ARG A 162 7.13 -1.87 22.67
N ARG A 163 6.32 -1.33 21.76
CA ARG A 163 5.28 -0.34 22.08
C ARG A 163 3.95 -0.96 22.48
N ARG A 164 3.76 -2.25 22.24
CA ARG A 164 2.52 -3.02 22.46
C ARG A 164 1.31 -2.42 21.76
N VAL A 165 1.50 -2.00 20.52
CA VAL A 165 0.45 -1.38 19.70
C VAL A 165 0.55 -1.81 18.25
N GLY A 166 -0.57 -1.80 17.56
CA GLY A 166 -0.62 -1.86 16.10
C GLY A 166 -0.13 -0.55 15.50
N ARG A 167 0.68 -0.64 14.45
CA ARG A 167 1.20 0.52 13.69
C ARG A 167 1.00 0.29 12.20
N LEU A 168 0.80 1.38 11.45
CA LEU A 168 0.66 1.31 10.00
C LEU A 168 1.29 2.53 9.33
N TRP A 169 1.76 2.34 8.11
CA TRP A 169 2.38 3.38 7.28
C TRP A 169 1.87 3.31 5.85
N LYS A 170 1.67 4.47 5.28
CA LYS A 170 1.52 4.63 3.83
C LYS A 170 2.82 5.10 3.21
N TYR A 171 2.90 4.92 1.89
CA TYR A 171 4.04 5.33 1.10
C TYR A 171 3.60 6.08 -0.14
N ASP A 172 4.43 7.01 -0.59
CA ASP A 172 4.33 7.56 -1.93
C ASP A 172 5.25 6.81 -2.91
N VAL A 173 5.09 7.09 -4.19
CA VAL A 173 5.85 6.44 -5.26
C VAL A 173 7.36 6.73 -5.23
N ALA A 174 7.78 7.78 -4.53
CA ALA A 174 9.17 8.17 -4.36
C ALA A 174 9.82 7.53 -3.13
N GLY A 175 9.09 6.71 -2.37
CA GLY A 175 9.56 6.08 -1.15
C GLY A 175 9.46 6.96 0.09
N GLY A 176 8.65 8.03 0.06
CA GLY A 176 8.23 8.75 1.27
C GLY A 176 7.40 7.83 2.15
N ARG A 177 7.68 7.81 3.44
CA ARG A 177 7.03 6.96 4.43
C ARG A 177 6.31 7.82 5.46
N TYR A 178 5.03 7.57 5.66
CA TYR A 178 4.16 8.34 6.57
C TYR A 178 3.44 7.39 7.52
N GLU A 179 3.67 7.53 8.82
CA GLU A 179 2.94 6.77 9.83
C GLU A 179 1.53 7.34 10.00
N GLU A 180 0.53 6.48 9.94
CA GLU A 180 -0.87 6.83 10.11
C GLU A 180 -1.36 6.42 11.50
N THR A 181 -2.19 7.26 12.09
CA THR A 181 -2.64 7.08 13.47
C THR A 181 -3.87 6.22 13.61
N GLU A 182 -4.68 6.09 12.57
CA GLU A 182 -6.01 5.49 12.61
C GLU A 182 -6.19 4.41 11.55
N TYR A 183 -6.27 4.80 10.30
CA TYR A 183 -6.48 3.93 9.13
C TYR A 183 -5.87 4.56 7.88
N GLU A 184 -5.67 3.74 6.87
CA GLU A 184 -5.28 4.19 5.53
C GLU A 184 -5.83 3.23 4.46
N SER A 185 -6.00 3.76 3.25
CA SER A 185 -6.36 2.98 2.07
C SER A 185 -5.57 3.47 0.86
N THR A 186 -5.22 2.57 -0.03
CA THR A 186 -4.53 2.89 -1.29
C THR A 186 -5.12 2.10 -2.45
N GLY A 187 -4.90 2.61 -3.66
CA GLY A 187 -5.46 2.05 -4.89
C GLY A 187 -6.61 2.89 -5.46
N SER A 188 -7.25 2.40 -6.51
CA SER A 188 -8.25 3.16 -7.28
C SER A 188 -9.51 3.52 -6.47
N GLY A 189 -10.00 2.61 -5.64
CA GLY A 189 -11.15 2.83 -4.76
C GLY A 189 -10.81 3.42 -3.39
N SER A 190 -9.55 3.82 -3.16
CA SER A 190 -9.08 4.27 -1.85
C SER A 190 -9.86 5.47 -1.29
N LEU A 191 -10.31 6.39 -2.14
CA LEU A 191 -11.12 7.53 -1.73
C LEU A 191 -12.40 7.07 -1.03
N TYR A 192 -13.13 6.17 -1.66
CA TYR A 192 -14.40 5.64 -1.14
C TYR A 192 -14.20 4.79 0.11
N ALA A 193 -13.17 3.95 0.12
CA ALA A 193 -12.82 3.16 1.31
C ALA A 193 -12.47 4.06 2.50
N ARG A 194 -11.70 5.14 2.28
CA ARG A 194 -11.39 6.12 3.34
C ARG A 194 -12.61 6.87 3.84
N GLU A 195 -13.52 7.26 2.94
CA GLU A 195 -14.77 7.93 3.35
C GLU A 195 -15.66 7.01 4.19
N SER A 196 -15.71 5.72 3.88
CA SER A 196 -16.40 4.71 4.70
C SER A 196 -15.75 4.56 6.07
N LEU A 197 -14.42 4.42 6.12
CA LEU A 197 -13.67 4.31 7.38
C LEU A 197 -13.78 5.58 8.21
N LYS A 198 -13.76 6.77 7.62
CA LYS A 198 -13.94 8.06 8.32
C LYS A 198 -15.25 8.14 9.09
N LYS A 199 -16.30 7.49 8.59
CA LYS A 199 -17.61 7.48 9.23
C LYS A 199 -17.75 6.40 10.30
N SER A 200 -17.03 5.30 10.15
CA SER A 200 -17.22 4.10 10.97
C SER A 200 -16.13 3.88 12.01
N TRP A 201 -14.88 4.22 11.68
CA TRP A 201 -13.75 3.97 12.56
C TRP A 201 -13.79 4.82 13.85
N ARG A 202 -13.41 4.23 14.96
CA ARG A 202 -13.26 4.90 16.25
C ARG A 202 -12.09 4.32 17.04
N PRO A 203 -11.44 5.12 17.90
CA PRO A 203 -10.42 4.61 18.82
C PRO A 203 -10.97 3.50 19.71
N GLY A 204 -10.17 2.47 19.95
CA GLY A 204 -10.58 1.33 20.77
C GLY A 204 -11.60 0.39 20.10
N ALA A 205 -11.78 0.49 18.78
CA ALA A 205 -12.58 -0.49 18.05
C ALA A 205 -12.05 -1.91 18.30
N THR A 206 -12.94 -2.82 18.66
CA THR A 206 -12.59 -4.24 18.83
C THR A 206 -12.15 -4.86 17.51
N ARG A 207 -11.51 -6.03 17.57
CA ARG A 207 -11.13 -6.82 16.39
C ARG A 207 -12.31 -7.04 15.45
N ASP A 208 -13.44 -7.47 15.97
CA ASP A 208 -14.61 -7.82 15.14
C ASP A 208 -15.28 -6.59 14.52
N GLU A 209 -15.31 -5.48 15.24
CA GLU A 209 -15.73 -4.19 14.70
C GLU A 209 -14.81 -3.73 13.57
N ALA A 210 -13.50 -3.85 13.75
CA ALA A 210 -12.52 -3.48 12.73
C ALA A 210 -12.62 -4.36 11.48
N LEU A 211 -12.84 -5.68 11.64
CA LEU A 211 -13.11 -6.58 10.51
C LEU A 211 -14.38 -6.17 9.76
N ARG A 212 -15.47 -5.85 10.48
CA ARG A 212 -16.70 -5.37 9.87
C ARG A 212 -16.50 -4.05 9.12
N MET A 213 -15.77 -3.09 9.70
CA MET A 213 -15.43 -1.81 9.05
C MET A 213 -14.61 -2.02 7.78
N ALA A 214 -13.63 -2.94 7.80
CA ALA A 214 -12.80 -3.26 6.64
C ALA A 214 -13.64 -3.84 5.49
N VAL A 215 -14.52 -4.81 5.77
CA VAL A 215 -15.42 -5.39 4.76
C VAL A 215 -16.36 -4.34 4.20
N GLN A 216 -16.97 -3.52 5.07
CA GLN A 216 -17.87 -2.45 4.64
C GLN A 216 -17.17 -1.44 3.75
N ALA A 217 -15.96 -1.01 4.12
CA ALA A 217 -15.20 -0.04 3.34
C ALA A 217 -14.82 -0.57 1.94
N LEU A 218 -14.49 -1.87 1.83
CA LEU A 218 -14.23 -2.49 0.52
C LEU A 218 -15.52 -2.68 -0.29
N MET A 219 -16.65 -2.93 0.34
CA MET A 219 -17.95 -2.96 -0.34
C MET A 219 -18.30 -1.57 -0.90
N ASP A 220 -18.20 -0.52 -0.06
CA ASP A 220 -18.49 0.86 -0.47
C ASP A 220 -17.55 1.31 -1.60
N ALA A 221 -16.28 0.88 -1.57
CA ALA A 221 -15.34 1.14 -2.65
C ALA A 221 -15.71 0.40 -3.94
N ALA A 222 -16.18 -0.85 -3.85
CA ALA A 222 -16.57 -1.64 -5.01
C ALA A 222 -17.87 -1.15 -5.68
N ASP A 223 -18.75 -0.48 -4.93
CA ASP A 223 -19.97 0.12 -5.45
C ASP A 223 -19.66 1.31 -6.39
N GLU A 224 -18.53 2.02 -6.15
CA GLU A 224 -18.20 3.27 -6.85
C GLU A 224 -16.98 3.15 -7.79
N ASP A 225 -16.07 2.18 -7.53
CA ASP A 225 -14.86 1.99 -8.32
C ASP A 225 -14.89 0.67 -9.09
N ARG A 226 -14.86 0.75 -10.41
CA ARG A 226 -14.81 -0.42 -11.30
C ARG A 226 -13.54 -1.25 -11.16
N GLY A 227 -12.49 -0.65 -10.63
CA GLY A 227 -11.21 -1.32 -10.38
C GLY A 227 -11.17 -2.09 -9.08
N THR A 228 -12.16 -1.91 -8.20
CA THR A 228 -12.27 -2.62 -6.92
C THR A 228 -13.21 -3.81 -7.07
N GLY A 229 -12.73 -5.00 -6.70
CA GLY A 229 -13.52 -6.22 -6.71
C GLY A 229 -14.53 -6.26 -5.58
N GLY A 230 -15.82 -6.29 -5.93
CA GLY A 230 -16.89 -6.58 -4.99
C GLY A 230 -16.94 -8.04 -4.59
N VAL A 231 -17.79 -8.34 -3.60
CA VAL A 231 -18.07 -9.71 -3.17
C VAL A 231 -18.81 -10.46 -4.28
N ASP A 232 -18.30 -11.63 -4.67
CA ASP A 232 -18.96 -12.55 -5.59
C ASP A 232 -19.44 -13.79 -4.82
N VAL A 233 -20.67 -13.72 -4.33
CA VAL A 233 -21.28 -14.79 -3.55
C VAL A 233 -21.39 -16.08 -4.35
N GLN A 234 -21.63 -16.01 -5.67
CA GLN A 234 -21.81 -17.19 -6.53
C GLN A 234 -20.50 -17.96 -6.69
N ARG A 235 -19.35 -17.26 -6.74
CA ARG A 235 -18.03 -17.87 -6.83
C ARG A 235 -17.34 -18.05 -5.49
N GLY A 236 -17.95 -17.59 -4.39
CA GLY A 236 -17.34 -17.64 -3.06
C GLY A 236 -16.13 -16.72 -2.91
N ILE A 237 -16.07 -15.63 -3.68
CA ILE A 237 -14.95 -14.68 -3.64
C ILE A 237 -15.29 -13.54 -2.68
N TYR A 238 -14.50 -13.43 -1.64
CA TYR A 238 -14.61 -12.41 -0.60
C TYR A 238 -13.28 -11.65 -0.46
N PRO A 239 -13.28 -10.43 0.06
CA PRO A 239 -12.04 -9.71 0.39
C PRO A 239 -11.12 -10.56 1.27
N THR A 240 -9.81 -10.41 1.05
CA THR A 240 -8.81 -10.96 1.98
C THR A 240 -8.75 -10.08 3.22
N LEU A 241 -8.79 -10.69 4.39
CA LEU A 241 -8.67 -10.03 5.69
C LEU A 241 -7.57 -10.72 6.50
N SER A 242 -6.73 -9.94 7.13
CA SER A 242 -5.71 -10.41 8.07
C SER A 242 -5.68 -9.51 9.30
N VAL A 243 -5.49 -10.11 10.46
CA VAL A 243 -5.31 -9.40 11.73
C VAL A 243 -3.91 -9.67 12.24
N CYS A 244 -3.21 -8.63 12.69
CA CYS A 244 -1.91 -8.77 13.31
C CYS A 244 -1.94 -8.21 14.73
N THR A 245 -1.64 -9.07 15.69
CA THR A 245 -1.63 -8.77 17.13
C THR A 245 -0.32 -9.25 17.78
N VAL A 246 -0.27 -9.22 19.10
CA VAL A 246 0.86 -9.80 19.88
C VAL A 246 1.04 -11.30 19.60
N ASP A 247 -0.02 -12.00 19.26
CA ASP A 247 0.00 -13.45 18.98
C ASP A 247 0.44 -13.77 17.53
N GLY A 248 0.73 -12.74 16.74
CA GLY A 248 1.13 -12.87 15.33
C GLY A 248 0.00 -12.54 14.36
N ILE A 249 0.08 -13.14 13.17
CA ILE A 249 -0.86 -12.90 12.06
C ILE A 249 -1.88 -14.02 11.99
N GLU A 250 -3.15 -13.62 11.98
CA GLU A 250 -4.30 -14.49 11.70
C GLU A 250 -4.90 -14.10 10.35
N GLU A 251 -4.92 -15.02 9.40
CA GLU A 251 -5.71 -14.88 8.18
C GLU A 251 -7.16 -15.25 8.46
N ILE A 252 -8.10 -14.36 8.15
CA ILE A 252 -9.51 -14.59 8.41
C ILE A 252 -10.11 -15.52 7.36
N PRO A 253 -10.71 -16.63 7.74
CA PRO A 253 -11.33 -17.55 6.81
C PRO A 253 -12.42 -16.87 5.96
N HIS A 254 -12.55 -17.30 4.70
CA HIS A 254 -13.60 -16.78 3.81
C HIS A 254 -15.01 -17.01 4.34
N THR A 255 -15.24 -18.07 5.14
CA THR A 255 -16.51 -18.33 5.82
C THR A 255 -16.87 -17.21 6.79
N THR A 256 -15.92 -16.77 7.60
CA THR A 256 -16.10 -15.64 8.53
C THR A 256 -16.32 -14.33 7.77
N THR A 257 -15.55 -14.09 6.69
CA THR A 257 -15.76 -12.90 5.85
C THR A 257 -17.16 -12.91 5.21
N ALA A 258 -17.66 -14.09 4.79
CA ALA A 258 -19.00 -14.24 4.25
C ALA A 258 -20.11 -13.92 5.29
N GLU A 259 -19.92 -14.33 6.54
CA GLU A 259 -20.83 -14.01 7.64
C GLU A 259 -20.87 -12.51 7.93
N ILE A 260 -19.69 -11.87 7.99
CA ILE A 260 -19.58 -10.41 8.15
C ILE A 260 -20.30 -9.69 7.02
N HIS A 261 -20.05 -10.09 5.78
CA HIS A 261 -20.70 -9.52 4.59
C HIS A 261 -22.23 -9.66 4.69
N ARG A 262 -22.75 -10.85 5.03
CA ARG A 262 -24.18 -11.09 5.17
C ARG A 262 -24.79 -10.16 6.21
N GLY A 263 -24.17 -10.04 7.38
CA GLY A 263 -24.64 -9.15 8.44
C GLY A 263 -24.63 -7.67 8.06
N ILE A 264 -23.69 -7.23 7.18
CA ILE A 264 -23.70 -5.87 6.63
C ILE A 264 -24.88 -5.67 5.68
N VAL A 265 -25.11 -6.62 4.76
CA VAL A 265 -26.23 -6.56 3.80
C VAL A 265 -27.59 -6.54 4.51
N GLU A 266 -27.78 -7.38 5.51
CA GLU A 266 -29.00 -7.43 6.32
C GLU A 266 -29.25 -6.09 7.05
N SER A 267 -28.21 -5.54 7.67
CA SER A 267 -28.26 -4.25 8.34
C SER A 267 -28.65 -3.10 7.40
N ARG A 268 -28.14 -3.10 6.16
CA ARG A 268 -28.51 -2.09 5.14
C ARG A 268 -29.96 -2.21 4.70
N ARG A 269 -30.50 -3.44 4.61
CA ARG A 269 -31.92 -3.69 4.26
C ARG A 269 -32.91 -3.33 5.36
N GLY A 270 -32.49 -3.45 6.63
CA GLY A 270 -33.34 -3.13 7.76
C GLY A 270 -33.47 -1.64 8.07
N ASN A 271 -32.59 -0.80 7.52
CA ASN A 271 -32.57 0.64 7.73
C ASN A 271 -33.14 1.43 6.54
N GLY A 272 -33.66 0.79 5.52
CA GLY A 272 -34.37 1.37 4.37
C GLY A 272 -35.85 1.02 4.43
#